data_3d7563fbffbd365912d34d367f0414db
#
_entry.id   3d7563fbffbd365912d34d367f0414db
#
_cell.length_a   1.000
_cell.length_b   1.000
_cell.length_c   1.000
_cell.angle_alpha   90.00
_cell.angle_beta   90.00
_cell.angle_gamma   90.00
#
_symmetry.space_group_name_H-M   'P 1'
#
loop_
_entity.id
_entity.type
_entity.pdbx_description
1 polymer ?
#
loop_
_entity_poly.entity_id
_entity_poly.type
_entity_poly.pdbx_seq_one_letter_code
_entity_poly.pdbx_strand_id
1 'polypeptide(L)'
;MSFCIKKYFHFIPLSPLLPTTIALIIGILWQSTSLTTIQAIITSIAFCTLLTNLNIYKKLHTLIYVLMLFTGAYLYHQQITDADNFYLLTSNKSITITGIVTDKDQEKTDYSSSTVLTIETTKIDEQPINKKIIIHAQKSTDIIYVGDTVTFFNVFVKKPTAESFYLYQIKEKIAATIFDQNIKYTITNHPSWSFNRFLFELKQKVLNAIKQKTSSIVFIFFTSLFLGNRHHSKQSMEDVNENFKRWGIFHLLARSGMHLAFFVIAWQTSLQFIPMPFFVKQIFIMLLCLIYYLLSWSSTPFLRSLSLFFINKTCTLTNTIYHSLHYLTLICLCFLLYCPLYIFFLDFQLTFAITFAIVWFSQLQSLRLYQNNSN
;
A
#
# COMPACT_ATOMS: atom_id res chain seq x y z
N MET A 1 -26.60 -23.48 23.62
CA MET A 1 -25.53 -22.71 23.01
C MET A 1 -25.92 -22.01 21.69
N SER A 2 -26.72 -22.61 20.82
CA SER A 2 -27.17 -22.04 19.53
C SER A 2 -28.14 -20.83 19.64
N PHE A 3 -28.95 -20.78 20.71
CA PHE A 3 -29.93 -19.72 20.93
C PHE A 3 -29.30 -18.40 21.41
N CYS A 4 -28.16 -18.46 22.10
CA CYS A 4 -27.42 -17.28 22.57
C CYS A 4 -26.71 -16.58 21.41
N ILE A 5 -26.18 -17.33 20.44
CA ILE A 5 -25.44 -16.76 19.29
C ILE A 5 -26.37 -15.93 18.39
N LYS A 6 -27.60 -16.38 18.15
CA LYS A 6 -28.60 -15.64 17.34
C LYS A 6 -28.96 -14.27 17.94
N LYS A 7 -29.04 -14.18 19.28
CA LYS A 7 -29.39 -12.93 19.99
C LYS A 7 -28.27 -11.87 19.91
N TYR A 8 -27.01 -12.33 19.86
CA TYR A 8 -25.83 -11.44 19.76
C TYR A 8 -25.60 -10.94 18.34
N PHE A 9 -25.92 -11.74 17.32
CA PHE A 9 -25.73 -11.34 15.91
C PHE A 9 -26.70 -10.25 15.46
N HIS A 10 -27.88 -10.10 16.10
CA HIS A 10 -28.82 -9.02 15.79
C HIS A 10 -28.41 -7.66 16.34
N PHE A 11 -27.51 -7.60 17.33
CA PHE A 11 -27.12 -6.37 18.01
C PHE A 11 -25.81 -5.73 17.50
N ILE A 12 -25.01 -6.45 16.71
CA ILE A 12 -23.82 -5.88 16.12
C ILE A 12 -24.20 -5.39 14.73
N PRO A 13 -24.22 -4.09 14.47
CA PRO A 13 -24.41 -3.59 13.11
C PRO A 13 -23.18 -3.95 12.30
N LEU A 14 -23.18 -5.18 11.74
CA LEU A 14 -22.21 -5.56 10.72
C LEU A 14 -22.26 -4.50 9.62
N SER A 15 -21.12 -3.97 9.26
CA SER A 15 -21.05 -3.03 8.16
C SER A 15 -21.77 -3.60 6.94
N PRO A 16 -22.72 -2.89 6.32
CA PRO A 16 -23.41 -3.35 5.12
C PRO A 16 -22.43 -3.59 3.95
N LEU A 17 -21.22 -3.04 4.03
CA LEU A 17 -20.15 -3.26 3.06
C LEU A 17 -19.37 -4.56 3.30
N LEU A 18 -19.51 -5.22 4.44
CA LEU A 18 -18.77 -6.45 4.73
C LEU A 18 -19.12 -7.59 3.75
N PRO A 19 -20.40 -7.89 3.46
CA PRO A 19 -20.75 -8.89 2.47
C PRO A 19 -20.26 -8.54 1.06
N THR A 20 -20.29 -7.26 0.68
CA THR A 20 -19.77 -6.82 -0.63
C THR A 20 -18.27 -7.01 -0.75
N THR A 21 -17.52 -6.74 0.32
CA THR A 21 -16.07 -6.97 0.36
C THR A 21 -15.74 -8.46 0.29
N ILE A 22 -16.48 -9.29 1.01
CA ILE A 22 -16.32 -10.76 0.97
C ILE A 22 -16.63 -11.30 -0.43
N ALA A 23 -17.69 -10.81 -1.09
CA ALA A 23 -18.01 -11.20 -2.46
C ALA A 23 -16.88 -10.86 -3.45
N LEU A 24 -16.31 -9.66 -3.32
CA LEU A 24 -15.15 -9.24 -4.12
C LEU A 24 -13.94 -10.16 -3.89
N ILE A 25 -13.63 -10.48 -2.64
CA ILE A 25 -12.53 -11.40 -2.27
C ILE A 25 -12.74 -12.78 -2.87
N ILE A 26 -13.95 -13.32 -2.78
CA ILE A 26 -14.28 -14.63 -3.38
C ILE A 26 -14.05 -14.59 -4.89
N GLY A 27 -14.45 -13.52 -5.57
CA GLY A 27 -14.21 -13.34 -7.01
C GLY A 27 -12.72 -13.34 -7.37
N ILE A 28 -11.89 -12.62 -6.61
CA ILE A 28 -10.44 -12.59 -6.79
C ILE A 28 -9.83 -13.99 -6.58
N LEU A 29 -10.20 -14.68 -5.50
CA LEU A 29 -9.69 -16.01 -5.18
C LEU A 29 -10.15 -17.06 -6.22
N TRP A 30 -11.37 -16.95 -6.70
CA TRP A 30 -11.85 -17.80 -7.78
C TRP A 30 -10.96 -17.71 -9.02
N GLN A 31 -10.69 -16.51 -9.49
CA GLN A 31 -9.88 -16.32 -10.69
C GLN A 31 -8.42 -16.74 -10.48
N SER A 32 -7.88 -16.58 -9.25
CA SER A 32 -6.48 -16.93 -8.95
C SER A 32 -6.21 -18.43 -8.87
N THR A 33 -7.20 -19.22 -8.44
CA THR A 33 -7.03 -20.69 -8.21
C THR A 33 -7.38 -21.56 -9.41
N SER A 34 -7.70 -20.94 -10.57
CA SER A 34 -8.18 -21.68 -11.76
C SER A 34 -9.27 -22.73 -11.43
N LEU A 35 -10.06 -22.45 -10.38
CA LEU A 35 -11.21 -23.27 -10.03
C LEU A 35 -12.09 -23.46 -11.27
N THR A 36 -12.56 -24.67 -11.52
CA THR A 36 -13.48 -24.91 -12.61
C THR A 36 -14.70 -24.00 -12.44
N THR A 37 -15.23 -23.50 -13.55
CA THR A 37 -16.41 -22.62 -13.56
C THR A 37 -17.57 -23.18 -12.72
N ILE A 38 -17.69 -24.49 -12.64
CA ILE A 38 -18.70 -25.20 -11.85
C ILE A 38 -18.48 -24.99 -10.34
N GLN A 39 -17.25 -25.15 -9.85
CA GLN A 39 -16.93 -24.94 -8.42
C GLN A 39 -17.14 -23.49 -7.99
N ALA A 40 -16.82 -22.56 -8.84
CA ALA A 40 -17.06 -21.14 -8.60
C ALA A 40 -18.56 -20.79 -8.58
N ILE A 41 -19.35 -21.37 -9.48
CA ILE A 41 -20.80 -21.21 -9.47
C ILE A 41 -21.39 -21.80 -8.18
N ILE A 42 -20.94 -22.99 -7.77
CA ILE A 42 -21.41 -23.63 -6.52
C ILE A 42 -21.06 -22.78 -5.30
N THR A 43 -19.83 -22.29 -5.18
CA THR A 43 -19.41 -21.42 -4.06
C THR A 43 -20.19 -20.10 -4.05
N SER A 44 -20.44 -19.52 -5.21
CA SER A 44 -21.23 -18.28 -5.35
C SER A 44 -22.70 -18.50 -4.97
N ILE A 45 -23.32 -19.60 -5.41
CA ILE A 45 -24.68 -19.97 -5.04
C ILE A 45 -24.77 -20.25 -3.53
N ALA A 46 -23.82 -21.01 -2.97
CA ALA A 46 -23.77 -21.29 -1.53
C ALA A 46 -23.64 -20.01 -0.70
N PHE A 47 -22.79 -19.06 -1.15
CA PHE A 47 -22.64 -17.77 -0.50
C PHE A 47 -23.90 -16.91 -0.61
N CYS A 48 -24.53 -16.84 -1.78
CA CYS A 48 -25.80 -16.12 -1.97
C CYS A 48 -26.95 -16.73 -1.16
N THR A 49 -27.06 -18.06 -1.09
CA THR A 49 -28.08 -18.74 -0.27
C THR A 49 -27.83 -18.55 1.22
N LEU A 50 -26.59 -18.54 1.68
CA LEU A 50 -26.23 -18.21 3.06
C LEU A 50 -26.67 -16.77 3.42
N LEU A 51 -26.40 -15.81 2.55
CA LEU A 51 -26.78 -14.40 2.75
C LEU A 51 -28.31 -14.19 2.72
N THR A 52 -29.02 -14.88 1.84
CA THR A 52 -30.50 -14.79 1.76
C THR A 52 -31.17 -15.46 2.96
N ASN A 53 -30.66 -16.61 3.45
CA ASN A 53 -31.16 -17.28 4.65
C ASN A 53 -30.92 -16.48 5.95
N LEU A 54 -29.93 -15.62 5.99
CA LEU A 54 -29.70 -14.72 7.13
C LEU A 54 -30.71 -13.57 7.20
N ASN A 55 -31.64 -13.47 6.25
CA ASN A 55 -32.70 -12.45 6.17
C ASN A 55 -32.20 -11.00 6.33
N ILE A 56 -30.92 -10.79 6.02
CA ILE A 56 -30.22 -9.55 6.35
C ILE A 56 -30.49 -8.45 5.30
N TYR A 57 -30.82 -8.85 4.04
CA TYR A 57 -30.97 -7.88 2.96
C TYR A 57 -31.96 -8.28 1.86
N LYS A 58 -32.63 -7.27 1.27
CA LYS A 58 -33.58 -7.40 0.15
C LYS A 58 -32.88 -7.81 -1.16
N LYS A 59 -33.62 -8.31 -2.15
CA LYS A 59 -33.15 -8.80 -3.46
C LYS A 59 -32.10 -7.92 -4.18
N LEU A 60 -32.17 -6.60 -4.01
CA LEU A 60 -31.22 -5.65 -4.60
C LEU A 60 -29.77 -5.88 -4.12
N HIS A 61 -29.59 -6.20 -2.85
CA HIS A 61 -28.26 -6.44 -2.29
C HIS A 61 -27.61 -7.71 -2.85
N THR A 62 -28.42 -8.74 -3.14
CA THR A 62 -27.91 -9.96 -3.79
C THR A 62 -27.31 -9.66 -5.16
N LEU A 63 -27.96 -8.77 -5.93
CA LEU A 63 -27.42 -8.34 -7.22
C LEU A 63 -26.07 -7.63 -7.07
N ILE A 64 -25.95 -6.77 -6.06
CA ILE A 64 -24.68 -6.06 -5.78
C ILE A 64 -23.57 -7.07 -5.42
N TYR A 65 -23.85 -8.10 -4.65
CA TYR A 65 -22.85 -9.13 -4.28
C TYR A 65 -22.38 -9.92 -5.49
N VAL A 66 -23.31 -10.34 -6.35
CA VAL A 66 -22.97 -11.02 -7.60
C VAL A 66 -22.13 -10.11 -8.50
N LEU A 67 -22.50 -8.84 -8.64
CA LEU A 67 -21.74 -7.86 -9.40
C LEU A 67 -20.32 -7.71 -8.84
N MET A 68 -20.16 -7.59 -7.52
CA MET A 68 -18.85 -7.43 -6.88
C MET A 68 -17.97 -8.69 -7.02
N LEU A 69 -18.56 -9.87 -7.01
CA LEU A 69 -17.84 -11.11 -7.27
C LEU A 69 -17.23 -11.12 -8.68
N PHE A 70 -18.04 -10.83 -9.70
CA PHE A 70 -17.54 -10.74 -11.07
C PHE A 70 -16.54 -9.59 -11.27
N THR A 71 -16.74 -8.46 -10.58
CA THR A 71 -15.79 -7.33 -10.60
C THR A 71 -14.44 -7.76 -10.04
N GLY A 72 -14.39 -8.50 -8.93
CA GLY A 72 -13.15 -9.00 -8.35
C GLY A 72 -12.40 -9.94 -9.30
N ALA A 73 -13.12 -10.90 -9.91
CA ALA A 73 -12.55 -11.82 -10.88
C ALA A 73 -12.02 -11.07 -12.13
N TYR A 74 -12.79 -10.12 -12.65
CA TYR A 74 -12.42 -9.32 -13.81
C TYR A 74 -11.17 -8.46 -13.56
N LEU A 75 -11.13 -7.73 -12.45
CA LEU A 75 -10.01 -6.86 -12.10
C LEU A 75 -8.71 -7.67 -11.91
N TYR A 76 -8.79 -8.83 -11.26
CA TYR A 76 -7.64 -9.70 -11.11
C TYR A 76 -7.14 -10.20 -12.47
N HIS A 77 -8.05 -10.73 -13.31
CA HIS A 77 -7.71 -11.21 -14.65
C HIS A 77 -7.08 -10.11 -15.50
N GLN A 78 -7.68 -8.91 -15.51
CA GLN A 78 -7.18 -7.78 -16.25
C GLN A 78 -5.75 -7.40 -15.82
N GLN A 79 -5.47 -7.31 -14.51
CA GLN A 79 -4.13 -6.93 -14.04
C GLN A 79 -3.05 -7.94 -14.43
N ILE A 80 -3.35 -9.23 -14.34
CA ILE A 80 -2.41 -10.28 -14.75
C ILE A 80 -2.20 -10.24 -16.26
N THR A 81 -3.28 -10.16 -17.04
CA THR A 81 -3.23 -10.12 -18.52
C THR A 81 -2.47 -8.88 -19.01
N ASP A 82 -2.70 -7.71 -18.41
CA ASP A 82 -1.99 -6.48 -18.77
C ASP A 82 -0.47 -6.58 -18.48
N ALA A 83 -0.09 -7.27 -17.41
CA ALA A 83 1.31 -7.51 -17.11
C ALA A 83 1.93 -8.55 -18.06
N ASP A 84 1.23 -9.64 -18.34
CA ASP A 84 1.70 -10.66 -19.30
C ASP A 84 1.83 -10.11 -20.72
N ASN A 85 0.87 -9.33 -21.18
CA ASN A 85 0.92 -8.67 -22.47
C ASN A 85 2.12 -7.73 -22.58
N PHE A 86 2.44 -7.00 -21.51
CA PHE A 86 3.64 -6.16 -21.48
C PHE A 86 4.92 -6.97 -21.73
N TYR A 87 5.07 -8.11 -21.03
CA TYR A 87 6.23 -8.99 -21.24
C TYR A 87 6.23 -9.66 -22.61
N LEU A 88 5.08 -10.03 -23.17
CA LEU A 88 4.99 -10.56 -24.53
C LEU A 88 5.47 -9.55 -25.59
N LEU A 89 5.14 -8.27 -25.40
CA LEU A 89 5.54 -7.19 -26.32
C LEU A 89 7.04 -6.84 -26.19
N THR A 90 7.61 -6.98 -25.00
CA THR A 90 8.97 -6.47 -24.71
C THR A 90 10.02 -7.56 -24.55
N SER A 91 9.63 -8.83 -24.31
CA SER A 91 10.58 -9.92 -24.12
C SER A 91 11.32 -10.27 -25.40
N ASN A 92 12.59 -10.66 -25.23
CA ASN A 92 13.50 -11.11 -26.32
C ASN A 92 13.83 -10.05 -27.39
N LYS A 93 13.57 -8.79 -27.13
CA LYS A 93 13.94 -7.67 -28.02
C LYS A 93 14.72 -6.63 -27.24
N SER A 94 15.65 -5.96 -27.92
CA SER A 94 16.22 -4.72 -27.40
C SER A 94 15.24 -3.60 -27.66
N ILE A 95 14.78 -2.95 -26.61
CA ILE A 95 13.80 -1.85 -26.70
C ILE A 95 14.43 -0.53 -26.29
N THR A 96 13.85 0.55 -26.79
CA THR A 96 14.18 1.93 -26.38
C THR A 96 13.08 2.44 -25.47
N ILE A 97 13.48 2.90 -24.26
CA ILE A 97 12.55 3.38 -23.24
C ILE A 97 12.78 4.87 -23.03
N THR A 98 11.77 5.69 -23.29
CA THR A 98 11.77 7.11 -22.93
C THR A 98 10.80 7.36 -21.79
N GLY A 99 11.26 8.04 -20.75
CA GLY A 99 10.40 8.30 -19.58
C GLY A 99 10.95 9.38 -18.66
N ILE A 100 10.14 9.76 -17.68
CA ILE A 100 10.47 10.75 -16.66
C ILE A 100 10.96 10.02 -15.42
N VAL A 101 12.10 10.44 -14.88
CA VAL A 101 12.64 9.91 -13.62
C VAL A 101 11.82 10.46 -12.45
N THR A 102 11.13 9.57 -11.74
CA THR A 102 10.27 9.93 -10.61
C THR A 102 10.96 9.77 -9.26
N ASP A 103 11.90 8.83 -9.14
CA ASP A 103 12.69 8.61 -7.93
C ASP A 103 14.09 8.12 -8.28
N LYS A 104 15.07 8.45 -7.42
CA LYS A 104 16.47 8.03 -7.55
C LYS A 104 16.97 7.62 -6.18
N ASP A 105 17.44 6.37 -6.07
CA ASP A 105 18.05 5.86 -4.86
C ASP A 105 19.44 5.28 -5.14
N GLN A 106 20.31 5.26 -4.15
CA GLN A 106 21.63 4.64 -4.25
C GLN A 106 21.68 3.41 -3.36
N GLU A 107 21.80 2.26 -3.97
CA GLU A 107 21.99 1.00 -3.27
C GLU A 107 23.50 0.72 -3.17
N LYS A 108 24.06 0.83 -1.95
CA LYS A 108 25.44 0.47 -1.68
C LYS A 108 25.49 -0.95 -1.16
N THR A 109 26.08 -1.85 -1.93
CA THR A 109 26.53 -3.15 -1.48
C THR A 109 28.06 -3.12 -1.27
N ASP A 110 28.60 -4.04 -0.49
CA ASP A 110 30.05 -4.08 -0.14
C ASP A 110 30.98 -4.14 -1.37
N TYR A 111 30.46 -4.61 -2.49
CA TYR A 111 31.23 -4.83 -3.72
C TYR A 111 30.84 -3.89 -4.88
N SER A 112 29.71 -3.18 -4.78
CA SER A 112 29.25 -2.30 -5.86
C SER A 112 28.27 -1.24 -5.36
N SER A 113 28.37 -0.05 -5.93
CA SER A 113 27.32 0.96 -5.81
C SER A 113 26.44 0.90 -7.05
N SER A 114 25.18 0.59 -6.90
CA SER A 114 24.19 0.67 -7.97
C SER A 114 23.24 1.82 -7.73
N THR A 115 22.88 2.54 -8.80
CA THR A 115 21.85 3.55 -8.75
C THR A 115 20.53 2.93 -9.22
N VAL A 116 19.52 3.02 -8.40
CA VAL A 116 18.16 2.57 -8.71
C VAL A 116 17.36 3.77 -9.17
N LEU A 117 16.93 3.74 -10.42
CA LEU A 117 16.08 4.76 -11.03
C LEU A 117 14.66 4.23 -11.19
N THR A 118 13.69 4.96 -10.67
CA THR A 118 12.28 4.71 -10.95
C THR A 118 11.82 5.65 -12.05
N ILE A 119 11.27 5.10 -13.12
CA ILE A 119 10.92 5.82 -14.33
C ILE A 119 9.46 5.58 -14.65
N GLU A 120 8.71 6.65 -14.90
CA GLU A 120 7.41 6.59 -15.56
C GLU A 120 7.63 6.74 -17.05
N THR A 121 7.40 5.66 -17.82
CA THR A 121 7.62 5.66 -19.25
C THR A 121 6.58 6.52 -19.94
N THR A 122 7.02 7.29 -20.94
CA THR A 122 6.15 8.01 -21.86
C THR A 122 6.04 7.30 -23.20
N LYS A 123 7.14 6.66 -23.63
CA LYS A 123 7.22 5.89 -24.87
C LYS A 123 8.10 4.67 -24.71
N ILE A 124 7.72 3.58 -25.38
CA ILE A 124 8.53 2.37 -25.56
C ILE A 124 8.50 2.03 -27.04
N ASP A 125 9.68 2.01 -27.73
CA ASP A 125 9.81 1.83 -29.18
C ASP A 125 8.81 2.71 -29.97
N GLU A 126 8.78 4.03 -29.63
CA GLU A 126 7.89 5.03 -30.20
C GLU A 126 6.39 4.89 -29.86
N GLN A 127 5.95 3.79 -29.27
CA GLN A 127 4.56 3.63 -28.82
C GLN A 127 4.34 4.35 -27.48
N PRO A 128 3.26 5.11 -27.33
CA PRO A 128 2.93 5.80 -26.08
C PRO A 128 2.45 4.78 -25.04
N ILE A 129 3.32 4.39 -24.12
CA ILE A 129 3.03 3.43 -23.05
C ILE A 129 3.42 4.08 -21.73
N ASN A 130 2.42 4.33 -20.88
CA ASN A 130 2.63 4.87 -19.55
C ASN A 130 2.68 3.72 -18.53
N LYS A 131 3.87 3.32 -18.13
CA LYS A 131 4.14 2.25 -17.14
C LYS A 131 5.30 2.66 -16.25
N LYS A 132 5.31 2.16 -15.01
CA LYS A 132 6.41 2.36 -14.09
C LYS A 132 7.45 1.25 -14.28
N ILE A 133 8.70 1.63 -14.49
CA ILE A 133 9.85 0.72 -14.65
C ILE A 133 10.93 1.09 -13.65
N ILE A 134 11.60 0.08 -13.09
CA ILE A 134 12.75 0.25 -12.22
C ILE A 134 14.00 -0.20 -12.97
N ILE A 135 15.03 0.65 -12.98
CA ILE A 135 16.32 0.36 -13.61
C ILE A 135 17.42 0.38 -12.55
N HIS A 136 18.12 -0.75 -12.40
CA HIS A 136 19.32 -0.86 -11.58
C HIS A 136 20.55 -0.69 -12.49
N ALA A 137 21.18 0.48 -12.43
CA ALA A 137 22.39 0.80 -13.19
C ALA A 137 23.61 0.72 -12.26
N GLN A 138 24.65 -0.02 -12.66
CA GLN A 138 25.92 -0.10 -11.89
C GLN A 138 26.84 1.09 -12.13
N LYS A 139 26.76 1.73 -13.29
CA LYS A 139 27.52 2.96 -13.58
C LYS A 139 26.87 4.17 -12.91
N SER A 140 27.71 5.06 -12.37
CA SER A 140 27.22 6.30 -11.78
C SER A 140 26.38 7.07 -12.80
N THR A 141 25.09 7.14 -12.54
CA THR A 141 24.14 7.97 -13.27
C THR A 141 23.98 9.30 -12.54
N ASP A 142 25.11 9.85 -12.03
CA ASP A 142 25.12 11.04 -11.17
C ASP A 142 24.55 12.28 -11.86
N ILE A 143 24.62 12.31 -13.19
CA ILE A 143 24.12 13.40 -14.04
C ILE A 143 22.59 13.40 -14.19
N ILE A 144 21.92 12.29 -13.91
CA ILE A 144 20.46 12.18 -14.03
C ILE A 144 19.80 12.70 -12.75
N TYR A 145 18.92 13.66 -12.89
CA TYR A 145 18.13 14.22 -11.78
C TYR A 145 16.67 13.73 -11.84
N VAL A 146 16.02 13.69 -10.68
CA VAL A 146 14.58 13.45 -10.61
C VAL A 146 13.83 14.54 -11.37
N GLY A 147 12.88 14.14 -12.22
CA GLY A 147 12.14 15.02 -13.11
C GLY A 147 12.73 15.13 -14.52
N ASP A 148 13.92 14.60 -14.77
CA ASP A 148 14.49 14.59 -16.13
C ASP A 148 13.75 13.57 -17.00
N THR A 149 13.64 13.92 -18.29
CA THR A 149 13.20 12.98 -19.30
C THR A 149 14.44 12.31 -19.90
N VAL A 150 14.53 11.00 -19.78
CA VAL A 150 15.69 10.22 -20.18
C VAL A 150 15.25 9.14 -21.18
N THR A 151 16.06 8.97 -22.21
CA THR A 151 15.90 7.87 -23.19
C THR A 151 17.01 6.84 -22.97
N PHE A 152 16.62 5.60 -22.70
CA PHE A 152 17.49 4.45 -22.52
C PHE A 152 17.44 3.61 -23.78
N PHE A 153 18.60 3.22 -24.28
CA PHE A 153 18.74 2.48 -25.54
C PHE A 153 19.16 1.03 -25.26
N ASN A 154 18.70 0.13 -26.12
CA ASN A 154 19.06 -1.28 -26.11
C ASN A 154 18.82 -1.98 -24.78
N VAL A 155 17.67 -1.72 -24.17
CA VAL A 155 17.29 -2.28 -22.87
C VAL A 155 16.61 -3.64 -23.09
N PHE A 156 17.03 -4.65 -22.30
CA PHE A 156 16.42 -5.98 -22.33
C PHE A 156 15.51 -6.17 -21.13
N VAL A 157 14.25 -6.47 -21.39
CA VAL A 157 13.26 -6.78 -20.36
C VAL A 157 13.13 -8.30 -20.22
N LYS A 158 13.25 -8.80 -18.99
CA LYS A 158 13.04 -10.23 -18.69
C LYS A 158 11.90 -10.39 -17.68
N LYS A 159 11.01 -11.33 -17.95
CA LYS A 159 9.97 -11.70 -16.97
C LYS A 159 10.64 -12.35 -15.76
N PRO A 160 10.28 -12.00 -14.53
CA PRO A 160 10.80 -12.64 -13.34
C PRO A 160 10.49 -14.14 -13.33
N THR A 161 11.48 -14.93 -12.90
CA THR A 161 11.30 -16.39 -12.74
C THR A 161 10.57 -16.75 -11.45
N ALA A 162 10.74 -15.93 -10.39
CA ALA A 162 10.05 -16.13 -9.14
C ALA A 162 8.63 -15.51 -9.19
N GLU A 163 7.61 -16.33 -9.04
CA GLU A 163 6.20 -15.91 -9.07
C GLU A 163 5.88 -14.86 -7.99
N SER A 164 6.44 -15.02 -6.79
CA SER A 164 6.25 -14.07 -5.70
C SER A 164 6.78 -12.67 -6.04
N PHE A 165 7.90 -12.58 -6.75
CA PHE A 165 8.45 -11.31 -7.19
C PHE A 165 7.65 -10.72 -8.34
N TYR A 166 7.16 -11.55 -9.26
CA TYR A 166 6.26 -11.13 -10.33
C TYR A 166 4.96 -10.51 -9.79
N LEU A 167 4.30 -11.19 -8.85
CA LEU A 167 3.10 -10.67 -8.19
C LEU A 167 3.38 -9.38 -7.40
N TYR A 168 4.56 -9.29 -6.76
CA TYR A 168 4.99 -8.08 -6.08
C TYR A 168 5.13 -6.89 -7.05
N GLN A 169 5.74 -7.11 -8.23
CA GLN A 169 5.85 -6.06 -9.24
C GLN A 169 4.47 -5.56 -9.70
N ILE A 170 3.55 -6.45 -9.97
CA ILE A 170 2.19 -6.07 -10.39
C ILE A 170 1.48 -5.29 -9.26
N LYS A 171 1.61 -5.73 -8.00
CA LYS A 171 1.05 -5.03 -6.83
C LYS A 171 1.57 -3.59 -6.73
N GLU A 172 2.87 -3.37 -6.94
CA GLU A 172 3.49 -2.04 -6.90
C GLU A 172 3.34 -1.25 -8.22
N LYS A 173 2.59 -1.82 -9.18
CA LYS A 173 2.40 -1.28 -10.54
C LYS A 173 3.71 -1.08 -11.29
N ILE A 174 4.70 -1.92 -11.02
CA ILE A 174 5.98 -1.95 -11.71
C ILE A 174 5.85 -2.89 -12.90
N ALA A 175 5.98 -2.37 -14.12
CA ALA A 175 5.89 -3.18 -15.32
C ALA A 175 7.10 -4.08 -15.52
N ALA A 176 8.30 -3.58 -15.19
CA ALA A 176 9.52 -4.37 -15.23
C ALA A 176 10.59 -3.82 -14.29
N THR A 177 11.50 -4.71 -13.87
CA THR A 177 12.77 -4.35 -13.23
C THR A 177 13.91 -4.78 -14.14
N ILE A 178 14.79 -3.84 -14.48
CA ILE A 178 15.88 -4.03 -15.41
C ILE A 178 17.18 -3.94 -14.65
N PHE A 179 18.02 -4.97 -14.80
CA PHE A 179 19.36 -5.02 -14.23
C PHE A 179 20.36 -4.94 -15.38
N ASP A 180 20.97 -3.77 -15.59
CA ASP A 180 21.98 -3.60 -16.64
C ASP A 180 23.18 -2.82 -16.11
N GLN A 181 24.37 -3.36 -16.38
CA GLN A 181 25.63 -2.79 -15.89
C GLN A 181 26.08 -1.59 -16.72
N ASN A 182 25.72 -1.53 -18.00
CA ASN A 182 26.25 -0.58 -18.98
C ASN A 182 25.15 0.09 -19.82
N ILE A 183 24.05 0.49 -19.21
CA ILE A 183 22.95 1.14 -19.91
C ILE A 183 23.45 2.42 -20.62
N LYS A 184 23.16 2.51 -21.91
CA LYS A 184 23.35 3.74 -22.69
C LYS A 184 22.10 4.59 -22.54
N TYR A 185 22.29 5.85 -22.19
CA TYR A 185 21.17 6.80 -22.04
C TYR A 185 21.52 8.17 -22.60
N THR A 186 20.48 8.91 -22.97
CA THR A 186 20.57 10.36 -23.29
C THR A 186 19.50 11.11 -22.51
N ILE A 187 19.85 12.27 -21.99
CA ILE A 187 18.89 13.16 -21.34
C ILE A 187 18.26 14.02 -22.44
N THR A 188 16.96 13.85 -22.65
CA THR A 188 16.23 14.52 -23.72
C THR A 188 15.69 15.88 -23.29
N ASN A 189 15.29 16.00 -22.01
CA ASN A 189 14.79 17.23 -21.45
C ASN A 189 15.15 17.35 -19.96
N HIS A 190 15.52 18.56 -19.57
CA HIS A 190 15.87 18.92 -18.21
C HIS A 190 14.97 20.06 -17.74
N PRO A 191 13.76 19.77 -17.22
CA PRO A 191 12.81 20.82 -16.86
C PRO A 191 13.38 21.68 -15.73
N SER A 192 13.20 22.99 -15.82
CA SER A 192 13.65 23.95 -14.81
C SER A 192 12.95 23.75 -13.47
N TRP A 193 11.70 23.29 -13.48
CA TRP A 193 10.90 22.97 -12.30
C TRP A 193 10.12 21.67 -12.48
N SER A 194 10.12 20.82 -11.43
CA SER A 194 9.35 19.60 -11.34
C SER A 194 8.92 19.37 -9.90
N PHE A 195 7.64 19.08 -9.66
CA PHE A 195 7.13 18.78 -8.33
C PHE A 195 7.82 17.55 -7.71
N ASN A 196 8.10 16.52 -8.49
CA ASN A 196 8.82 15.32 -8.04
C ASN A 196 10.25 15.67 -7.61
N ARG A 197 10.94 16.55 -8.35
CA ARG A 197 12.27 17.05 -7.99
C ARG A 197 12.22 17.84 -6.68
N PHE A 198 11.27 18.75 -6.54
CA PHE A 198 11.10 19.52 -5.30
C PHE A 198 10.88 18.61 -4.08
N LEU A 199 9.99 17.62 -4.19
CA LEU A 199 9.76 16.65 -3.11
C LEU A 199 11.01 15.82 -2.81
N PHE A 200 11.71 15.36 -3.83
CA PHE A 200 12.94 14.59 -3.69
C PHE A 200 14.03 15.42 -2.98
N GLU A 201 14.26 16.66 -3.42
CA GLU A 201 15.25 17.56 -2.78
C GLU A 201 14.87 17.87 -1.33
N LEU A 202 13.60 18.14 -1.04
CA LEU A 202 13.11 18.36 0.32
C LEU A 202 13.38 17.14 1.19
N LYS A 203 13.07 15.94 0.70
CA LYS A 203 13.33 14.67 1.37
C LYS A 203 14.81 14.48 1.64
N GLN A 204 15.67 14.73 0.65
CA GLN A 204 17.12 14.65 0.81
C GLN A 204 17.68 15.68 1.81
N LYS A 205 17.16 16.91 1.80
CA LYS A 205 17.53 17.93 2.80
C LYS A 205 17.19 17.49 4.22
N VAL A 206 15.99 16.95 4.44
CA VAL A 206 15.57 16.44 5.75
C VAL A 206 16.44 15.26 6.18
N LEU A 207 16.69 14.30 5.29
CA LEU A 207 17.54 13.13 5.58
C LEU A 207 18.97 13.56 5.94
N ASN A 208 19.56 14.47 5.17
CA ASN A 208 20.92 14.98 5.43
C ASN A 208 21.01 15.75 6.75
N ALA A 209 20.01 16.57 7.06
CA ALA A 209 19.96 17.29 8.35
C ALA A 209 19.89 16.35 9.55
N ILE A 210 19.15 15.24 9.44
CA ILE A 210 19.06 14.21 10.49
C ILE A 210 20.38 13.45 10.57
N LYS A 211 20.96 13.05 9.43
CA LYS A 211 22.22 12.31 9.36
C LYS A 211 23.38 13.06 10.01
N GLN A 212 23.44 14.39 9.84
CA GLN A 212 24.48 15.23 10.44
C GLN A 212 24.36 15.34 11.97
N LYS A 213 23.15 15.20 12.52
CA LYS A 213 22.86 15.39 13.95
C LYS A 213 22.78 14.09 14.74
N THR A 214 22.79 12.94 14.07
CA THR A 214 22.59 11.63 14.71
C THR A 214 23.74 10.69 14.36
N SER A 215 23.98 9.68 15.25
CA SER A 215 24.89 8.60 14.93
C SER A 215 24.35 7.75 13.77
N SER A 216 25.25 7.05 13.06
CA SER A 216 24.87 6.18 11.92
C SER A 216 23.78 5.17 12.29
N ILE A 217 23.89 4.54 13.47
CA ILE A 217 22.90 3.56 13.94
C ILE A 217 21.55 4.22 14.18
N VAL A 218 21.51 5.35 14.90
CA VAL A 218 20.27 6.08 15.16
C VAL A 218 19.62 6.56 13.86
N PHE A 219 20.40 7.02 12.89
CA PHE A 219 19.93 7.43 11.58
C PHE A 219 19.24 6.27 10.84
N ILE A 220 19.86 5.08 10.83
CA ILE A 220 19.31 3.88 10.18
C ILE A 220 17.99 3.48 10.85
N PHE A 221 17.94 3.44 12.18
CA PHE A 221 16.70 3.15 12.91
C PHE A 221 15.61 4.18 12.62
N PHE A 222 15.94 5.45 12.68
CA PHE A 222 14.99 6.53 12.43
C PHE A 222 14.40 6.43 11.02
N THR A 223 15.24 6.27 10.00
CA THR A 223 14.79 6.20 8.61
C THR A 223 13.98 4.93 8.32
N SER A 224 14.35 3.80 8.92
CA SER A 224 13.59 2.55 8.77
C SER A 224 12.23 2.62 9.46
N LEU A 225 12.18 3.06 10.72
CA LEU A 225 10.96 3.08 11.53
C LEU A 225 9.99 4.19 11.10
N PHE A 226 10.49 5.41 10.95
CA PHE A 226 9.61 6.56 10.72
C PHE A 226 9.40 6.85 9.23
N LEU A 227 10.41 6.73 8.40
CA LEU A 227 10.29 7.02 6.97
C LEU A 227 10.02 5.78 6.13
N GLY A 228 10.29 4.57 6.63
CA GLY A 228 10.09 3.32 5.91
C GLY A 228 11.16 3.02 4.88
N ASN A 229 12.30 3.73 4.91
CA ASN A 229 13.42 3.48 4.01
C ASN A 229 14.19 2.22 4.45
N ARG A 230 14.33 1.27 3.54
CA ARG A 230 15.03 -0.01 3.76
C ARG A 230 16.34 -0.13 2.96
N HIS A 231 16.68 0.90 2.18
CA HIS A 231 17.79 0.85 1.23
C HIS A 231 19.13 1.34 1.82
N HIS A 232 19.20 1.62 3.11
CA HIS A 232 20.49 1.90 3.75
C HIS A 232 21.32 0.63 3.91
N SER A 233 22.62 0.73 3.67
CA SER A 233 23.63 -0.33 3.59
C SER A 233 23.19 -1.68 4.19
N LYS A 234 23.04 -2.68 3.32
CA LYS A 234 22.56 -4.02 3.71
C LYS A 234 23.30 -4.55 4.94
N GLN A 235 24.60 -4.33 5.05
CA GLN A 235 25.46 -4.85 6.10
C GLN A 235 25.10 -4.34 7.50
N SER A 236 24.91 -3.04 7.67
CA SER A 236 24.53 -2.49 9.00
C SER A 236 23.08 -2.82 9.40
N MET A 237 22.22 -3.13 8.43
CA MET A 237 20.84 -3.55 8.67
C MET A 237 20.73 -5.08 8.84
N GLU A 238 21.63 -5.88 8.28
CA GLU A 238 21.59 -7.34 8.43
C GLU A 238 21.78 -7.75 9.89
N ASP A 239 22.78 -7.22 10.58
CA ASP A 239 23.02 -7.49 11.99
C ASP A 239 21.84 -7.06 12.89
N VAL A 240 21.27 -5.89 12.60
CA VAL A 240 20.08 -5.40 13.28
C VAL A 240 18.88 -6.29 12.99
N ASN A 241 18.65 -6.62 11.72
CA ASN A 241 17.53 -7.47 11.29
C ASN A 241 17.63 -8.88 11.90
N GLU A 242 18.83 -9.46 11.98
CA GLU A 242 19.03 -10.76 12.60
C GLU A 242 18.70 -10.73 14.10
N ASN A 243 19.17 -9.71 14.83
CA ASN A 243 18.86 -9.57 16.25
C ASN A 243 17.36 -9.38 16.49
N PHE A 244 16.69 -8.55 15.68
CA PHE A 244 15.25 -8.34 15.79
C PHE A 244 14.45 -9.59 15.39
N LYS A 245 14.93 -10.39 14.42
CA LYS A 245 14.36 -11.69 14.08
C LYS A 245 14.51 -12.67 15.24
N ARG A 246 15.70 -12.76 15.84
CA ARG A 246 15.96 -13.63 17.02
C ARG A 246 15.05 -13.30 18.21
N TRP A 247 14.74 -12.02 18.42
CA TRP A 247 13.83 -11.57 19.48
C TRP A 247 12.35 -11.64 19.11
N GLY A 248 12.01 -12.02 17.87
CA GLY A 248 10.62 -12.09 17.39
C GLY A 248 9.94 -10.74 17.20
N ILE A 249 10.68 -9.63 17.29
CA ILE A 249 10.16 -8.25 17.20
C ILE A 249 10.45 -7.58 15.85
N PHE A 250 10.85 -8.37 14.87
CA PHE A 250 11.16 -7.88 13.51
C PHE A 250 9.99 -7.09 12.88
N HIS A 251 8.75 -7.46 13.22
CA HIS A 251 7.57 -6.75 12.76
C HIS A 251 7.48 -5.29 13.25
N LEU A 252 8.16 -4.94 14.35
CA LEU A 252 8.23 -3.57 14.85
C LEU A 252 9.12 -2.67 13.99
N LEU A 253 10.07 -3.25 13.24
CA LEU A 253 10.88 -2.51 12.25
C LEU A 253 10.08 -2.10 11.00
N ALA A 254 8.98 -2.79 10.75
CA ALA A 254 8.07 -2.40 9.67
C ALA A 254 7.23 -1.20 10.11
N ARG A 255 7.22 -0.13 9.31
CA ARG A 255 6.41 1.05 9.63
C ARG A 255 4.93 0.67 9.70
N SER A 256 4.34 0.89 10.87
CA SER A 256 2.97 0.51 11.20
C SER A 256 2.12 1.74 11.54
N GLY A 257 0.83 1.52 11.78
CA GLY A 257 -0.08 2.54 12.28
C GLY A 257 0.31 3.14 13.64
N MET A 258 1.09 2.42 14.44
CA MET A 258 1.60 2.90 15.72
C MET A 258 2.53 4.13 15.53
N HIS A 259 3.37 4.12 14.48
CA HIS A 259 4.26 5.25 14.20
C HIS A 259 3.47 6.52 13.81
N LEU A 260 2.37 6.35 13.05
CA LEU A 260 1.45 7.46 12.78
C LEU A 260 0.78 7.96 14.07
N ALA A 261 0.36 7.05 14.95
CA ALA A 261 -0.25 7.41 16.22
C ALA A 261 0.71 8.23 17.10
N PHE A 262 1.97 7.79 17.25
CA PHE A 262 3.00 8.57 17.96
C PHE A 262 3.22 9.94 17.35
N PHE A 263 3.29 10.05 16.03
CA PHE A 263 3.42 11.33 15.34
C PHE A 263 2.23 12.25 15.65
N VAL A 264 1.02 11.72 15.56
CA VAL A 264 -0.21 12.48 15.85
C VAL A 264 -0.26 12.93 17.32
N ILE A 265 0.06 12.04 18.27
CA ILE A 265 0.09 12.35 19.71
C ILE A 265 1.12 13.44 19.98
N ALA A 266 2.33 13.31 19.44
CA ALA A 266 3.39 14.31 19.62
C ALA A 266 2.95 15.70 19.15
N TRP A 267 2.29 15.79 17.99
CA TRP A 267 1.78 17.07 17.50
C TRP A 267 0.56 17.56 18.27
N GLN A 268 -0.34 16.68 18.69
CA GLN A 268 -1.48 17.07 19.53
C GLN A 268 -1.03 17.66 20.86
N THR A 269 -0.05 17.03 21.54
CA THR A 269 0.52 17.56 22.78
C THR A 269 1.26 18.87 22.57
N SER A 270 2.07 18.99 21.50
CA SER A 270 2.77 20.24 21.19
C SER A 270 1.81 21.40 20.92
N LEU A 271 0.73 21.12 20.20
CA LEU A 271 -0.27 22.15 19.86
C LEU A 271 -1.23 22.50 21.01
N GLN A 272 -1.18 21.78 22.15
CA GLN A 272 -1.96 22.17 23.34
C GLN A 272 -1.52 23.53 23.91
N PHE A 273 -0.23 23.84 23.78
CA PHE A 273 0.36 25.08 24.29
C PHE A 273 0.08 26.29 23.38
N ILE A 274 -0.47 26.09 22.19
CA ILE A 274 -0.76 27.15 21.24
C ILE A 274 -2.28 27.44 21.25
N PRO A 275 -2.72 28.67 21.53
CA PRO A 275 -4.13 29.04 21.54
C PRO A 275 -4.68 29.10 20.11
N MET A 276 -5.15 27.97 19.60
CA MET A 276 -5.76 27.83 18.27
C MET A 276 -7.18 27.31 18.38
N PRO A 277 -8.13 27.78 17.53
CA PRO A 277 -9.47 27.20 17.41
C PRO A 277 -9.38 25.69 17.11
N PHE A 278 -10.30 24.93 17.69
CA PHE A 278 -10.31 23.45 17.53
C PHE A 278 -10.29 23.02 16.05
N PHE A 279 -11.08 23.66 15.21
CA PHE A 279 -11.16 23.36 13.77
C PHE A 279 -9.81 23.54 13.06
N VAL A 280 -9.14 24.67 13.30
CA VAL A 280 -7.81 24.96 12.72
C VAL A 280 -6.77 23.96 13.19
N LYS A 281 -6.79 23.58 14.48
CA LYS A 281 -5.88 22.58 15.04
C LYS A 281 -6.04 21.22 14.34
N GLN A 282 -7.28 20.77 14.09
CA GLN A 282 -7.50 19.49 13.41
C GLN A 282 -7.00 19.51 11.96
N ILE A 283 -7.29 20.57 11.20
CA ILE A 283 -6.81 20.74 9.83
C ILE A 283 -5.28 20.77 9.79
N PHE A 284 -4.66 21.49 10.72
CA PHE A 284 -3.20 21.59 10.80
C PHE A 284 -2.54 20.21 11.04
N ILE A 285 -3.10 19.39 11.96
CA ILE A 285 -2.62 18.03 12.20
C ILE A 285 -2.80 17.15 10.94
N MET A 286 -3.94 17.27 10.24
CA MET A 286 -4.16 16.55 8.99
C MET A 286 -3.12 16.94 7.93
N LEU A 287 -2.81 18.23 7.80
CA LEU A 287 -1.78 18.72 6.87
C LEU A 287 -0.38 18.16 7.23
N LEU A 288 -0.02 18.16 8.51
CA LEU A 288 1.24 17.58 8.98
C LEU A 288 1.33 16.09 8.69
N CYS A 289 0.24 15.34 8.87
CA CYS A 289 0.19 13.92 8.51
C CYS A 289 0.32 13.71 7.00
N LEU A 290 -0.24 14.60 6.18
CA LEU A 290 -0.08 14.56 4.72
C LEU A 290 1.38 14.82 4.32
N ILE A 291 2.02 15.84 4.90
CA ILE A 291 3.45 16.13 4.68
C ILE A 291 4.30 14.92 5.10
N TYR A 292 4.01 14.33 6.26
CA TYR A 292 4.71 13.13 6.72
C TYR A 292 4.55 11.96 5.73
N TYR A 293 3.36 11.77 5.16
CA TYR A 293 3.15 10.77 4.11
C TYR A 293 3.99 11.05 2.86
N LEU A 294 4.01 12.29 2.37
CA LEU A 294 4.77 12.67 1.17
C LEU A 294 6.28 12.51 1.34
N LEU A 295 6.80 12.76 2.54
CA LEU A 295 8.23 12.60 2.85
C LEU A 295 8.65 11.14 3.11
N SER A 296 7.71 10.25 3.31
CA SER A 296 7.96 8.87 3.69
C SER A 296 7.68 7.89 2.55
N TRP A 297 8.27 6.67 2.62
CA TRP A 297 7.93 5.58 1.70
C TRP A 297 6.61 4.94 2.13
N SER A 298 5.71 4.72 1.19
CA SER A 298 4.39 4.15 1.48
C SER A 298 4.49 2.67 1.87
N SER A 299 3.65 2.25 2.82
CA SER A 299 3.42 0.84 3.15
C SER A 299 1.92 0.63 3.39
N THR A 300 1.42 -0.56 3.07
CA THR A 300 -0.01 -0.90 3.21
C THR A 300 -0.55 -0.63 4.63
N PRO A 301 0.13 -1.05 5.72
CA PRO A 301 -0.33 -0.78 7.08
C PRO A 301 -0.40 0.72 7.42
N PHE A 302 0.56 1.49 6.91
CA PHE A 302 0.59 2.93 7.13
C PHE A 302 -0.53 3.64 6.37
N LEU A 303 -0.74 3.32 5.09
CA LEU A 303 -1.82 3.89 4.27
C LEU A 303 -3.19 3.60 4.88
N ARG A 304 -3.44 2.36 5.35
CA ARG A 304 -4.68 2.03 6.04
C ARG A 304 -4.89 2.93 7.27
N SER A 305 -3.87 3.06 8.12
CA SER A 305 -3.97 3.87 9.34
C SER A 305 -4.14 5.34 9.06
N LEU A 306 -3.47 5.86 8.03
CA LEU A 306 -3.59 7.22 7.56
C LEU A 306 -5.02 7.49 7.04
N SER A 307 -5.57 6.59 6.22
CA SER A 307 -6.93 6.70 5.69
C SER A 307 -7.98 6.70 6.82
N LEU A 308 -7.86 5.79 7.80
CA LEU A 308 -8.74 5.76 8.98
C LEU A 308 -8.63 7.06 9.80
N PHE A 309 -7.41 7.57 9.97
CA PHE A 309 -7.17 8.82 10.68
C PHE A 309 -7.86 9.99 9.97
N PHE A 310 -7.70 10.13 8.64
CA PHE A 310 -8.34 11.20 7.86
C PHE A 310 -9.88 11.11 7.95
N ILE A 311 -10.45 9.92 7.78
CA ILE A 311 -11.90 9.72 7.88
C ILE A 311 -12.39 10.09 9.29
N ASN A 312 -11.72 9.61 10.34
CA ASN A 312 -12.08 9.94 11.71
C ASN A 312 -12.06 11.46 11.97
N LYS A 313 -11.01 12.14 11.51
CA LYS A 313 -10.90 13.60 11.65
C LYS A 313 -11.97 14.34 10.83
N THR A 314 -12.27 13.88 9.64
CA THR A 314 -13.36 14.43 8.82
C THR A 314 -14.71 14.24 9.52
N CYS A 315 -15.00 13.05 10.05
CA CYS A 315 -16.22 12.81 10.84
C CYS A 315 -16.30 13.75 12.07
N THR A 316 -15.16 13.97 12.75
CA THR A 316 -15.10 14.90 13.88
C THR A 316 -15.41 16.36 13.45
N LEU A 317 -14.88 16.79 12.30
CA LEU A 317 -15.09 18.14 11.77
C LEU A 317 -16.53 18.37 11.26
N THR A 318 -17.15 17.31 10.72
CA THR A 318 -18.53 17.36 10.20
C THR A 318 -19.59 16.98 11.25
N ASN A 319 -19.19 16.70 12.50
CA ASN A 319 -20.05 16.21 13.58
C ASN A 319 -20.85 14.95 13.20
N THR A 320 -20.26 14.07 12.37
CA THR A 320 -20.85 12.80 11.99
C THR A 320 -20.33 11.66 12.86
N ILE A 321 -21.16 10.63 13.07
CA ILE A 321 -20.80 9.47 13.89
C ILE A 321 -19.77 8.63 13.14
N TYR A 322 -18.64 8.33 13.80
CA TYR A 322 -17.59 7.48 13.26
C TYR A 322 -17.84 6.00 13.62
N HIS A 323 -18.16 5.20 12.60
CA HIS A 323 -18.32 3.75 12.74
C HIS A 323 -17.08 3.01 12.24
N SER A 324 -16.19 2.65 13.15
CA SER A 324 -14.85 2.10 12.83
C SER A 324 -14.88 0.84 11.96
N LEU A 325 -15.81 -0.10 12.20
CA LEU A 325 -15.97 -1.29 11.34
C LEU A 325 -16.41 -0.94 9.92
N HIS A 326 -17.34 0.01 9.78
CA HIS A 326 -17.81 0.43 8.47
C HIS A 326 -16.69 1.05 7.64
N TYR A 327 -15.95 1.99 8.23
CA TYR A 327 -14.86 2.66 7.52
C TYR A 327 -13.66 1.74 7.27
N LEU A 328 -13.37 0.81 8.19
CA LEU A 328 -12.34 -0.21 7.95
C LEU A 328 -12.69 -1.10 6.76
N THR A 329 -13.96 -1.51 6.67
CA THR A 329 -14.45 -2.33 5.54
C THR A 329 -14.45 -1.53 4.24
N LEU A 330 -14.82 -0.24 4.28
CA LEU A 330 -14.77 0.66 3.13
C LEU A 330 -13.34 0.79 2.60
N ILE A 331 -12.38 1.03 3.48
CA ILE A 331 -10.96 1.14 3.08
C ILE A 331 -10.46 -0.18 2.51
N CYS A 332 -10.79 -1.32 3.12
CA CYS A 332 -10.45 -2.63 2.60
C CYS A 332 -10.99 -2.82 1.16
N LEU A 333 -12.25 -2.47 0.95
CA LEU A 333 -12.89 -2.53 -0.37
C LEU A 333 -12.17 -1.63 -1.37
N CYS A 334 -11.85 -0.39 -1.00
CA CYS A 334 -11.11 0.54 -1.86
C CYS A 334 -9.72 0.00 -2.25
N PHE A 335 -8.99 -0.60 -1.30
CA PHE A 335 -7.69 -1.21 -1.59
C PHE A 335 -7.81 -2.36 -2.59
N LEU A 336 -8.80 -3.25 -2.41
CA LEU A 336 -9.01 -4.39 -3.30
C LEU A 336 -9.53 -3.98 -4.69
N LEU A 337 -10.33 -2.93 -4.79
CA LEU A 337 -10.73 -2.35 -6.07
C LEU A 337 -9.55 -1.69 -6.80
N TYR A 338 -8.64 -1.04 -6.06
CA TYR A 338 -7.44 -0.44 -6.63
C TYR A 338 -6.43 -1.48 -7.12
N CYS A 339 -6.23 -2.54 -6.34
CA CYS A 339 -5.34 -3.65 -6.66
C CYS A 339 -5.81 -4.94 -5.97
N PRO A 340 -6.49 -5.85 -6.67
CA PRO A 340 -6.96 -7.11 -6.11
C PRO A 340 -5.83 -8.01 -5.59
N LEU A 341 -4.60 -7.86 -6.10
CA LEU A 341 -3.45 -8.62 -5.66
C LEU A 341 -3.06 -8.38 -4.19
N TYR A 342 -3.49 -7.29 -3.56
CA TYR A 342 -3.23 -7.06 -2.14
C TYR A 342 -3.63 -8.23 -1.25
N ILE A 343 -4.70 -8.97 -1.62
CA ILE A 343 -5.22 -10.10 -0.82
C ILE A 343 -4.19 -11.22 -0.60
N PHE A 344 -3.23 -11.38 -1.54
CA PHE A 344 -2.19 -12.43 -1.45
C PHE A 344 -0.98 -12.00 -0.61
N PHE A 345 -0.91 -10.75 -0.18
CA PHE A 345 0.22 -10.23 0.59
C PHE A 345 -0.08 -10.21 2.08
N LEU A 346 0.85 -10.77 2.84
CA LEU A 346 0.74 -10.92 4.30
C LEU A 346 0.59 -9.57 5.02
N ASP A 347 1.21 -8.51 4.52
CA ASP A 347 1.10 -7.16 5.07
C ASP A 347 -0.33 -6.63 5.02
N PHE A 348 -1.06 -6.92 3.94
CA PHE A 348 -2.47 -6.58 3.81
C PHE A 348 -3.34 -7.48 4.72
N GLN A 349 -3.17 -8.80 4.63
CA GLN A 349 -3.96 -9.77 5.40
C GLN A 349 -3.88 -9.49 6.90
N LEU A 350 -2.67 -9.43 7.46
CA LEU A 350 -2.47 -9.20 8.90
C LEU A 350 -3.00 -7.83 9.33
N THR A 351 -2.75 -6.80 8.53
CA THR A 351 -3.15 -5.45 8.92
C THR A 351 -4.66 -5.27 8.99
N PHE A 352 -5.42 -5.86 8.06
CA PHE A 352 -6.89 -5.79 8.09
C PHE A 352 -7.50 -6.80 9.05
N ALA A 353 -7.04 -8.05 9.06
CA ALA A 353 -7.60 -9.10 9.93
C ALA A 353 -7.44 -8.77 11.42
N ILE A 354 -6.23 -8.37 11.85
CA ILE A 354 -5.98 -8.03 13.26
C ILE A 354 -6.79 -6.79 13.66
N THR A 355 -6.81 -5.75 12.82
CA THR A 355 -7.57 -4.55 13.14
C THR A 355 -9.07 -4.83 13.21
N PHE A 356 -9.59 -5.64 12.28
CA PHE A 356 -10.98 -6.06 12.29
C PHE A 356 -11.31 -6.82 13.59
N ALA A 357 -10.47 -7.79 13.98
CA ALA A 357 -10.64 -8.53 15.21
C ALA A 357 -10.66 -7.61 16.45
N ILE A 358 -9.70 -6.69 16.57
CA ILE A 358 -9.62 -5.77 17.70
C ILE A 358 -10.87 -4.89 17.78
N VAL A 359 -11.29 -4.28 16.66
CA VAL A 359 -12.48 -3.42 16.62
C VAL A 359 -13.75 -4.21 16.92
N TRP A 360 -13.86 -5.42 16.40
CA TRP A 360 -14.97 -6.32 16.67
C TRP A 360 -15.06 -6.67 18.17
N PHE A 361 -13.95 -7.11 18.78
CA PHE A 361 -13.90 -7.42 20.21
C PHE A 361 -14.22 -6.21 21.08
N SER A 362 -13.71 -5.04 20.75
CA SER A 362 -14.01 -3.80 21.47
C SER A 362 -15.51 -3.47 21.44
N GLN A 363 -16.18 -3.65 20.30
CA GLN A 363 -17.63 -3.45 20.20
C GLN A 363 -18.43 -4.48 21.00
N LEU A 364 -18.00 -5.75 20.98
CA LEU A 364 -18.64 -6.79 21.80
C LEU A 364 -18.52 -6.49 23.30
N GLN A 365 -17.35 -6.03 23.74
CA GLN A 365 -17.11 -5.69 25.14
C GLN A 365 -17.96 -4.50 25.58
N SER A 366 -18.06 -3.47 24.77
CA SER A 366 -18.90 -2.30 25.06
C SER A 366 -20.38 -2.67 25.21
N LEU A 367 -20.90 -3.58 24.38
CA LEU A 367 -22.28 -4.08 24.49
C LEU A 367 -22.51 -4.89 25.77
N ARG A 368 -21.55 -5.70 26.17
CA ARG A 368 -21.63 -6.48 27.43
C ARG A 368 -21.68 -5.54 28.66
N LEU A 369 -20.82 -4.52 28.68
CA LEU A 369 -20.79 -3.56 29.78
C LEU A 369 -22.09 -2.76 29.86
N TYR A 370 -22.68 -2.37 28.72
CA TYR A 370 -23.98 -1.70 28.69
C TYR A 370 -25.12 -2.60 29.25
N GLN A 371 -25.13 -3.88 28.92
CA GLN A 371 -26.13 -4.82 29.43
C GLN A 371 -26.01 -5.07 30.94
N ASN A 372 -24.77 -5.17 31.46
CA ASN A 372 -24.55 -5.37 32.89
C ASN A 372 -24.91 -4.14 33.74
N ASN A 373 -24.85 -2.93 33.17
CA ASN A 373 -25.23 -1.70 33.87
C ASN A 373 -26.74 -1.39 33.75
N SER A 374 -27.47 -2.09 32.89
CA SER A 374 -28.92 -1.93 32.71
C SER A 374 -29.76 -2.98 33.48
N ASN A 375 -29.11 -3.93 34.11
CA ASN A 375 -29.71 -4.89 35.05
C ASN A 375 -29.36 -4.50 36.49
#